data_b1f49de20ab9e71cd8957a911c7fe027
#
_entry.id   b1f49de20ab9e71cd8957a911c7fe027
#
_cell.length_a   1.000
_cell.length_b   1.000
_cell.length_c   1.000
_cell.angle_alpha   90.00
_cell.angle_beta   90.00
_cell.angle_gamma   90.00
#
_symmetry.space_group_name_H-M   'P 1'
#
loop_
_entity.id
_entity.type
_entity.pdbx_description
1 polymer ?
#
loop_
_entity_poly.entity_id
_entity_poly.type
_entity_poly.pdbx_seq_one_letter_code
_entity_poly.pdbx_strand_id
1 'polypeptide(L)'
;MYHWCLLFQEEITLICILQMFCLVIYHKEEIFMEKLKKNWIYYLIILIAFYLVPMLIKDTGSGMTILLIVIPLIALITSLIYGLRNTFDFIYPLVVAIMFIPTLFIYYNASAWIYIISYSLIALIGELLGKTLQKK
;
A
#
# COMPACT_ATOMS: atom_id res chain seq x y z
N MET A 1 -12.96 -6.89 39.08
CA MET A 1 -11.65 -6.32 39.28
C MET A 1 -10.61 -6.77 38.22
N TYR A 2 -10.55 -8.07 37.93
CA TYR A 2 -9.64 -8.58 36.88
C TYR A 2 -9.98 -8.13 35.46
N HIS A 3 -11.25 -7.84 35.17
CA HIS A 3 -11.69 -7.42 33.84
C HIS A 3 -11.16 -6.03 33.45
N TRP A 4 -11.05 -5.13 34.41
CA TRP A 4 -10.50 -3.78 34.21
C TRP A 4 -8.98 -3.80 34.01
N CYS A 5 -8.27 -4.68 34.72
CA CYS A 5 -6.83 -4.84 34.53
C CYS A 5 -6.48 -5.39 33.15
N LEU A 6 -7.26 -6.33 32.61
CA LEU A 6 -7.06 -6.90 31.27
C LEU A 6 -7.33 -5.85 30.19
N LEU A 7 -8.37 -5.03 30.32
CA LEU A 7 -8.66 -3.93 29.40
C LEU A 7 -7.57 -2.86 29.42
N PHE A 8 -7.06 -2.53 30.59
CA PHE A 8 -5.93 -1.60 30.74
C PHE A 8 -4.63 -2.16 30.14
N GLN A 9 -4.44 -3.48 30.24
CA GLN A 9 -3.25 -4.14 29.70
C GLN A 9 -3.25 -4.12 28.17
N GLU A 10 -4.39 -4.31 27.55
CA GLU A 10 -4.54 -4.23 26.08
C GLU A 10 -4.31 -2.80 25.56
N GLU A 11 -4.86 -1.80 26.23
CA GLU A 11 -4.66 -0.40 25.85
C GLU A 11 -3.20 0.03 25.97
N ILE A 12 -2.51 -0.37 27.05
CA ILE A 12 -1.09 -0.07 27.25
C ILE A 12 -0.23 -0.73 26.17
N THR A 13 -0.54 -1.99 25.81
CA THR A 13 0.18 -2.70 24.75
C THR A 13 -0.02 -2.02 23.40
N LEU A 14 -1.25 -1.59 23.11
CA LEU A 14 -1.58 -0.89 21.88
C LEU A 14 -0.87 0.47 21.80
N ILE A 15 -0.83 1.22 22.90
CA ILE A 15 -0.12 2.50 23.00
C ILE A 15 1.39 2.30 22.82
N CYS A 16 1.98 1.25 23.44
CA CYS A 16 3.39 0.92 23.27
C CYS A 16 3.73 0.54 21.83
N ILE A 17 2.87 -0.24 21.16
CA ILE A 17 3.05 -0.61 19.76
C ILE A 17 2.95 0.63 18.86
N LEU A 18 1.96 1.49 19.09
CA LEU A 18 1.81 2.77 18.40
C LEU A 18 3.00 3.70 18.63
N GLN A 19 3.53 3.73 19.84
CA GLN A 19 4.69 4.55 20.20
C GLN A 19 5.97 4.02 19.57
N MET A 20 6.18 2.70 19.56
CA MET A 20 7.27 2.07 18.81
C MET A 20 7.15 2.31 17.30
N PHE A 21 5.93 2.22 16.77
CA PHE A 21 5.65 2.49 15.36
C PHE A 21 5.95 3.95 15.01
N CYS A 22 5.54 4.88 15.87
CA CYS A 22 5.87 6.31 15.75
C CYS A 22 7.38 6.57 15.79
N LEU A 23 8.12 5.93 16.69
CA LEU A 23 9.57 6.07 16.80
C LEU A 23 10.31 5.52 15.59
N VAL A 24 9.88 4.37 15.06
CA VAL A 24 10.42 3.78 13.83
C VAL A 24 10.12 4.66 12.63
N ILE A 25 8.92 5.22 12.55
CA ILE A 25 8.54 6.18 11.52
C ILE A 25 9.35 7.47 11.64
N TYR A 26 9.51 8.00 12.85
CA TYR A 26 10.26 9.23 13.11
C TYR A 26 11.74 9.10 12.72
N HIS A 27 12.36 7.96 13.04
CA HIS A 27 13.76 7.72 12.69
C HIS A 27 13.99 7.49 11.19
N LYS A 28 12.94 7.05 10.46
CA LYS A 28 12.98 6.86 9.00
C LYS A 28 12.38 8.03 8.22
N GLU A 29 11.81 9.03 8.91
CA GLU A 29 11.08 10.12 8.26
C GLU A 29 11.93 10.92 7.27
N GLU A 30 13.17 11.22 7.61
CA GLU A 30 14.04 11.99 6.71
C GLU A 30 14.28 11.27 5.38
N ILE A 31 14.66 10.00 5.45
CA ILE A 31 14.92 9.16 4.26
C ILE A 31 13.60 8.87 3.51
N PHE A 32 12.54 8.61 4.25
CA PHE A 32 11.20 8.33 3.73
C PHE A 32 10.62 9.53 2.99
N MET A 33 10.72 10.72 3.58
CA MET A 33 10.22 11.95 2.99
C MET A 33 10.99 12.36 1.74
N GLU A 34 12.30 12.17 1.71
CA GLU A 34 13.10 12.42 0.52
C GLU A 34 12.72 11.49 -0.63
N LYS A 35 12.53 10.21 -0.35
CA LYS A 35 12.11 9.22 -1.35
C LYS A 35 10.69 9.50 -1.86
N LEU A 36 9.78 9.86 -0.96
CA LEU A 36 8.41 10.24 -1.33
C LEU A 36 8.40 11.48 -2.22
N LYS A 37 9.17 12.51 -1.89
CA LYS A 37 9.27 13.73 -2.69
C LYS A 37 9.88 13.47 -4.07
N LYS A 38 10.90 12.64 -4.13
CA LYS A 38 11.56 12.30 -5.39
C LYS A 38 10.64 11.49 -6.32
N ASN A 39 9.84 10.60 -5.76
CA ASN A 39 9.02 9.65 -6.51
C ASN A 39 7.51 9.89 -6.35
N TRP A 40 7.12 11.11 -6.01
CA TRP A 40 5.72 11.47 -5.75
C TRP A 40 4.78 11.17 -6.91
N ILE A 41 5.29 11.21 -8.14
CA ILE A 41 4.52 10.95 -9.36
C ILE A 41 3.98 9.50 -9.35
N TYR A 42 4.78 8.52 -8.96
CA TYR A 42 4.38 7.11 -8.90
C TYR A 42 3.28 6.88 -7.88
N TYR A 43 3.41 7.49 -6.71
CA TYR A 43 2.40 7.41 -5.66
C TYR A 43 1.09 8.11 -6.08
N LEU A 44 1.21 9.22 -6.81
CA LEU A 44 0.07 9.93 -7.35
C LEU A 44 -0.71 9.09 -8.37
N ILE A 45 -0.02 8.40 -9.28
CA ILE A 45 -0.65 7.50 -10.26
C ILE A 45 -1.41 6.38 -9.56
N ILE A 46 -0.81 5.76 -8.55
CA ILE A 46 -1.44 4.69 -7.77
C ILE A 46 -2.65 5.22 -6.99
N LEU A 47 -2.52 6.40 -6.40
CA LEU A 47 -3.62 7.04 -5.68
C LEU A 47 -4.81 7.28 -6.60
N ILE A 48 -4.56 7.85 -7.77
CA ILE A 48 -5.59 8.08 -8.79
C ILE A 48 -6.23 6.76 -9.22
N ALA A 49 -5.43 5.72 -9.47
CA ALA A 49 -5.93 4.41 -9.85
C ALA A 49 -6.83 3.81 -8.77
N PHE A 50 -6.43 3.89 -7.51
CA PHE A 50 -7.18 3.30 -6.40
C PHE A 50 -8.48 4.05 -6.08
N TYR A 51 -8.54 5.34 -6.32
CA TYR A 51 -9.70 6.17 -5.96
C TYR A 51 -10.60 6.52 -7.13
N LEU A 52 -10.02 6.85 -8.29
CA LEU A 52 -10.80 7.22 -9.48
C LEU A 52 -11.39 6.02 -10.22
N VAL A 53 -10.63 4.95 -10.37
CA VAL A 53 -11.09 3.77 -11.11
C VAL A 53 -12.34 3.15 -10.47
N PRO A 54 -12.41 2.97 -9.13
CA PRO A 54 -13.64 2.49 -8.50
C PRO A 54 -14.85 3.41 -8.66
N MET A 55 -14.63 4.72 -8.79
CA MET A 55 -15.74 5.68 -9.03
C MET A 55 -16.42 5.48 -10.38
N LEU A 56 -15.71 4.94 -11.35
CA LEU A 56 -16.24 4.65 -12.68
C LEU A 56 -17.08 3.37 -12.72
N ILE A 57 -17.06 2.59 -11.64
CA ILE A 57 -17.81 1.35 -11.55
C ILE A 57 -19.31 1.65 -11.37
N LYS A 58 -20.12 1.24 -12.33
CA LYS A 58 -21.57 1.36 -12.26
C LYS A 58 -22.24 0.05 -11.85
N ASP A 59 -21.63 -1.08 -12.18
CA ASP A 59 -22.19 -2.40 -11.96
C ASP A 59 -21.26 -3.30 -11.15
N THR A 60 -21.83 -4.24 -10.40
CA THR A 60 -21.07 -5.18 -9.56
C THR A 60 -20.12 -6.05 -10.39
N GLY A 61 -20.54 -6.48 -11.57
CA GLY A 61 -19.72 -7.29 -12.47
C GLY A 61 -18.50 -6.53 -13.00
N SER A 62 -18.70 -5.27 -13.41
CA SER A 62 -17.62 -4.38 -13.84
C SER A 62 -16.63 -4.09 -12.69
N GLY A 63 -17.16 -3.97 -11.46
CA GLY A 63 -16.37 -3.74 -10.27
C GLY A 63 -15.37 -4.87 -10.00
N MET A 64 -15.83 -6.11 -10.10
CA MET A 64 -14.97 -7.29 -9.92
C MET A 64 -13.87 -7.37 -10.96
N THR A 65 -14.21 -7.12 -12.23
CA THR A 65 -13.24 -7.13 -13.33
C THR A 65 -12.17 -6.05 -13.16
N ILE A 66 -12.58 -4.86 -12.81
CA ILE A 66 -11.66 -3.74 -12.58
C ILE A 66 -10.74 -4.04 -11.40
N LEU A 67 -11.30 -4.54 -10.30
CA LEU A 67 -10.53 -4.88 -9.09
C LEU A 67 -9.51 -6.00 -9.38
N LEU A 68 -9.88 -6.97 -10.20
CA LEU A 68 -9.06 -8.16 -10.44
C LEU A 68 -8.02 -7.97 -11.54
N ILE A 69 -8.28 -7.13 -12.52
CA ILE A 69 -7.45 -6.99 -13.74
C ILE A 69 -6.84 -5.60 -13.84
N VAL A 70 -7.66 -4.55 -13.80
CA VAL A 70 -7.20 -3.19 -14.13
C VAL A 70 -6.28 -2.64 -13.04
N ILE A 71 -6.68 -2.71 -11.79
CA ILE A 71 -5.91 -2.17 -10.66
C ILE A 71 -4.58 -2.91 -10.49
N PRO A 72 -4.53 -4.26 -10.47
CA PRO A 72 -3.27 -4.98 -10.39
C PRO A 72 -2.34 -4.69 -11.57
N LEU A 73 -2.89 -4.54 -12.78
CA LEU A 73 -2.10 -4.23 -13.97
C LEU A 73 -1.44 -2.85 -13.85
N ILE A 74 -2.19 -1.83 -13.41
CA ILE A 74 -1.66 -0.48 -13.19
C ILE A 74 -0.57 -0.52 -12.11
N ALA A 75 -0.82 -1.23 -11.00
CA ALA A 75 0.15 -1.39 -9.93
C ALA A 75 1.43 -2.08 -10.42
N LEU A 76 1.30 -3.12 -11.24
CA LEU A 76 2.44 -3.82 -11.83
C LEU A 76 3.27 -2.92 -12.74
N ILE A 77 2.62 -2.22 -13.67
CA ILE A 77 3.31 -1.31 -14.60
C ILE A 77 4.01 -0.18 -13.84
N THR A 78 3.34 0.43 -12.89
CA THR A 78 3.90 1.52 -12.09
C THR A 78 5.08 1.06 -11.26
N SER A 79 4.99 -0.10 -10.63
CA SER A 79 6.07 -0.68 -9.84
C SER A 79 7.26 -1.13 -10.70
N LEU A 80 6.99 -1.61 -11.90
CA LEU A 80 8.04 -1.96 -12.86
C LEU A 80 8.85 -0.70 -13.26
N ILE A 81 8.18 0.38 -13.60
CA ILE A 81 8.82 1.66 -13.95
C ILE A 81 9.57 2.22 -12.74
N TYR A 82 9.01 2.10 -11.55
CA TYR A 82 9.66 2.51 -10.32
C TYR A 82 10.96 1.73 -10.09
N GLY A 83 10.92 0.42 -10.23
CA GLY A 83 12.08 -0.46 -10.09
C GLY A 83 13.15 -0.22 -11.15
N LEU A 84 12.76 0.18 -12.37
CA LEU A 84 13.70 0.54 -13.43
C LEU A 84 14.47 1.83 -13.14
N ARG A 85 13.85 2.77 -12.46
CA ARG A 85 14.44 4.08 -12.17
C ARG A 85 15.11 4.19 -10.82
N ASN A 86 14.65 3.38 -9.87
CA ASN A 86 15.11 3.43 -8.48
C ASN A 86 15.71 2.08 -8.07
N THR A 87 16.47 2.10 -6.97
CA THR A 87 16.90 0.87 -6.33
C THR A 87 15.74 0.22 -5.60
N PHE A 88 15.83 -1.09 -5.39
CA PHE A 88 14.81 -1.86 -4.68
C PHE A 88 14.56 -1.30 -3.28
N ASP A 89 13.31 -0.99 -2.99
CA ASP A 89 12.88 -0.43 -1.73
C ASP A 89 11.60 -1.10 -1.23
N PHE A 90 11.64 -1.70 -0.05
CA PHE A 90 10.44 -2.25 0.59
C PHE A 90 9.38 -1.19 0.93
N ILE A 91 9.77 0.07 0.91
CA ILE A 91 8.88 1.20 1.21
C ILE A 91 7.76 1.30 0.16
N TYR A 92 8.08 1.08 -1.10
CA TYR A 92 7.12 1.23 -2.20
C TYR A 92 5.92 0.26 -2.09
N PRO A 93 6.11 -1.07 -1.98
CA PRO A 93 4.97 -1.98 -1.82
C PRO A 93 4.22 -1.76 -0.50
N LEU A 94 4.91 -1.32 0.55
CA LEU A 94 4.27 -0.98 1.82
C LEU A 94 3.34 0.21 1.67
N VAL A 95 3.77 1.27 0.99
CA VAL A 95 2.94 2.46 0.73
C VAL A 95 1.73 2.10 -0.14
N VAL A 96 1.92 1.25 -1.16
CA VAL A 96 0.82 0.76 -2.00
C VAL A 96 -0.24 0.04 -1.14
N ALA A 97 0.20 -0.83 -0.23
CA ALA A 97 -0.70 -1.53 0.69
C ALA A 97 -1.47 -0.55 1.59
N ILE A 98 -0.77 0.42 2.18
CA ILE A 98 -1.38 1.43 3.05
C ILE A 98 -2.38 2.31 2.29
N MET A 99 -2.06 2.69 1.07
CA MET A 99 -2.95 3.49 0.23
C MET A 99 -4.24 2.75 -0.15
N PHE A 100 -4.19 1.44 -0.22
CA PHE A 100 -5.37 0.63 -0.54
C PHE A 100 -6.31 0.46 0.67
N ILE A 101 -5.82 0.52 1.90
CA ILE A 101 -6.63 0.31 3.11
C ILE A 101 -7.86 1.22 3.16
N PRO A 102 -7.77 2.56 2.95
CA PRO A 102 -8.95 3.42 2.96
C PRO A 102 -9.99 3.06 1.91
N THR A 103 -9.58 2.55 0.75
CA THR A 103 -10.51 2.18 -0.33
C THR A 103 -11.40 1.00 0.06
N LEU A 104 -10.91 0.11 0.95
CA LEU A 104 -11.72 -1.00 1.47
C LEU A 104 -12.97 -0.50 2.19
N PHE A 105 -12.83 0.56 2.97
CA PHE A 105 -13.94 1.12 3.75
C PHE A 105 -14.89 1.97 2.89
N ILE A 106 -14.40 2.55 1.80
CA ILE A 106 -15.18 3.45 0.95
C ILE A 106 -15.93 2.68 -0.14
N TYR A 107 -15.27 1.75 -0.82
CA TYR A 107 -15.79 1.09 -2.03
C TYR A 107 -16.05 -0.40 -1.86
N TYR A 108 -15.38 -1.07 -0.95
CA TYR A 108 -15.37 -2.52 -0.83
C TYR A 108 -15.81 -2.97 0.56
N ASN A 109 -16.04 -4.28 0.69
CA ASN A 109 -16.37 -4.92 1.96
C ASN A 109 -15.12 -5.42 2.69
N ALA A 110 -15.29 -5.74 3.97
CA ALA A 110 -14.21 -6.26 4.81
C ALA A 110 -13.52 -7.51 4.24
N SER A 111 -14.22 -8.30 3.42
CA SER A 111 -13.64 -9.48 2.76
C SER A 111 -12.56 -9.15 1.72
N ALA A 112 -12.49 -7.90 1.28
CA ALA A 112 -11.51 -7.47 0.30
C ALA A 112 -10.08 -7.24 0.87
N TRP A 113 -9.86 -7.53 2.16
CA TRP A 113 -8.54 -7.40 2.79
C TRP A 113 -7.44 -8.22 2.10
N ILE A 114 -7.83 -9.34 1.49
CA ILE A 114 -6.90 -10.20 0.75
C ILE A 114 -6.24 -9.47 -0.42
N TYR A 115 -6.92 -8.48 -1.00
CA TYR A 115 -6.38 -7.67 -2.09
C TYR A 115 -5.23 -6.75 -1.65
N ILE A 116 -5.20 -6.36 -0.38
CA ILE A 116 -4.07 -5.60 0.18
C ILE A 116 -2.77 -6.38 0.01
N ILE A 117 -2.80 -7.65 0.41
CA ILE A 117 -1.65 -8.56 0.30
C ILE A 117 -1.31 -8.80 -1.17
N SER A 118 -2.32 -9.05 -2.00
CA SER A 118 -2.14 -9.32 -3.43
C SER A 118 -1.49 -8.13 -4.16
N TYR A 119 -1.97 -6.92 -3.93
CA TYR A 119 -1.42 -5.72 -4.57
C TYR A 119 -0.02 -5.39 -4.07
N SER A 120 0.24 -5.60 -2.78
CA SER A 120 1.58 -5.45 -2.21
C SER A 120 2.57 -6.43 -2.84
N LEU A 121 2.17 -7.69 -3.01
CA LEU A 121 2.99 -8.70 -3.68
C LEU A 121 3.24 -8.37 -5.15
N ILE A 122 2.21 -7.92 -5.87
CA ILE A 122 2.32 -7.51 -7.27
C ILE A 122 3.28 -6.32 -7.41
N ALA A 123 3.17 -5.34 -6.53
CA ALA A 123 4.08 -4.20 -6.51
C ALA A 123 5.52 -4.63 -6.23
N LEU A 124 5.72 -5.56 -5.30
CA LEU A 124 7.03 -6.11 -4.98
C LEU A 124 7.64 -6.85 -6.16
N ILE A 125 6.86 -7.70 -6.83
CA ILE A 125 7.29 -8.45 -8.03
C ILE A 125 7.64 -7.48 -9.16
N GLY A 126 6.80 -6.49 -9.42
CA GLY A 126 7.06 -5.47 -10.43
C GLY A 126 8.35 -4.70 -10.18
N GLU A 127 8.60 -4.33 -8.94
CA GLU A 127 9.82 -3.64 -8.53
C GLU A 127 11.08 -4.51 -8.70
N LEU A 128 10.98 -5.79 -8.32
CA LEU A 128 12.06 -6.76 -8.52
C LEU A 128 12.38 -6.97 -10.00
N LEU A 129 11.36 -7.11 -10.83
CA LEU A 129 11.53 -7.24 -12.29
C LEU A 129 12.17 -5.98 -12.87
N GLY A 130 11.72 -4.81 -12.46
CA GLY A 130 12.30 -3.53 -12.88
C GLY A 130 13.76 -3.42 -12.51
N LYS A 131 14.13 -3.80 -11.30
CA LYS A 131 15.53 -3.83 -10.85
C LYS A 131 16.39 -4.81 -11.65
N THR A 132 15.85 -5.98 -11.95
CA THR A 132 16.54 -7.01 -12.74
C THR A 132 16.79 -6.53 -14.17
N LEU A 133 15.83 -5.83 -14.77
CA LEU A 133 15.95 -5.26 -16.10
C LEU A 133 16.94 -4.08 -16.13
N GLN A 134 17.04 -3.33 -15.04
CA GLN A 134 17.99 -2.22 -14.93
C GLN A 134 19.45 -2.71 -14.98
N LYS A 135 19.72 -3.90 -14.49
CA LYS A 135 21.09 -4.48 -14.50
C LYS A 135 21.60 -4.86 -15.88
N LYS A 136 20.75 -4.95 -16.86
CA LYS A 136 21.14 -5.21 -18.27
C LYS A 136 21.38 -3.91 -19.02
#